data_d078d7cccfac0e22190780d677ffe485
#
_entry.id   d078d7cccfac0e22190780d677ffe485
#
_cell.length_a   1.000
_cell.length_b   1.000
_cell.length_c   1.000
_cell.angle_alpha   90.00
_cell.angle_beta   90.00
_cell.angle_gamma   90.00
#
_symmetry.space_group_name_H-M   'P 1'
#
loop_
_entity.id
_entity.type
_entity.pdbx_description
1 polymer ?
#
loop_
_entity_poly.entity_id
_entity_poly.type
_entity_poly.pdbx_seq_one_letter_code
_entity_poly.pdbx_strand_id
1 'polypeptide(L)'
;MSSGISRRGFIQASGAAACALGVAAEAAAPSSAQTSAPRARVRINVNGVAHTADLEPRVTLLDYLHDRLALTGTHKGCNEGACGTCTVLIDGKRMNACLTLALQCDGREVTTVEGLARDGKLHPVQQAFIDQDAFQCGYCTSGQIISAVACIQEGHVGSEAEVREWMSGNLCRCSCYPQITAAVMDAAERMKKAGGRS
;
A
#
# COMPACT_ATOMS: atom_id res chain seq x y z
N MET A 1 -17.56 48.99 -36.44
CA MET A 1 -18.70 48.18 -35.95
C MET A 1 -18.27 46.70 -35.96
N SER A 2 -17.85 46.18 -34.82
CA SER A 2 -17.34 44.80 -34.65
C SER A 2 -18.51 43.92 -34.20
N SER A 3 -19.05 43.09 -35.09
CA SER A 3 -20.08 42.11 -34.76
C SER A 3 -19.42 40.88 -34.16
N GLY A 4 -19.29 40.88 -32.82
CA GLY A 4 -18.77 39.71 -32.10
C GLY A 4 -19.75 38.54 -32.15
N ILE A 5 -19.29 37.39 -32.63
CA ILE A 5 -20.06 36.15 -32.60
C ILE A 5 -20.20 35.71 -31.14
N SER A 6 -21.45 35.57 -30.65
CA SER A 6 -21.69 35.12 -29.29
C SER A 6 -21.36 33.62 -29.15
N ARG A 7 -20.93 33.18 -27.94
CA ARG A 7 -20.64 31.76 -27.64
C ARG A 7 -21.81 30.83 -28.01
N ARG A 8 -23.04 31.31 -27.84
CA ARG A 8 -24.26 30.56 -28.17
C ARG A 8 -24.46 30.43 -29.69
N GLY A 9 -24.12 31.46 -30.48
CA GLY A 9 -24.16 31.42 -31.95
C GLY A 9 -23.10 30.47 -32.53
N PHE A 10 -21.92 30.39 -31.90
CA PHE A 10 -20.87 29.48 -32.33
C PHE A 10 -21.28 28.02 -32.13
N ILE A 11 -21.89 27.67 -30.99
CA ILE A 11 -22.34 26.30 -30.70
C ILE A 11 -23.49 25.88 -31.62
N GLN A 12 -24.42 26.79 -31.96
CA GLN A 12 -25.53 26.51 -32.87
C GLN A 12 -25.08 26.33 -34.31
N ALA A 13 -24.07 27.08 -34.75
CA ALA A 13 -23.50 26.98 -36.11
C ALA A 13 -22.71 25.68 -36.32
N SER A 14 -22.00 25.21 -35.29
CA SER A 14 -21.25 23.93 -35.37
C SER A 14 -22.16 22.71 -35.36
N GLY A 15 -23.33 22.78 -34.73
CA GLY A 15 -24.31 21.68 -34.73
C GLY A 15 -25.03 21.47 -36.06
N ALA A 16 -25.28 22.57 -36.81
CA ALA A 16 -25.98 22.51 -38.09
C ALA A 16 -25.10 21.97 -39.27
N ALA A 17 -23.78 22.16 -39.19
CA ALA A 17 -22.86 21.70 -40.21
C ALA A 17 -22.62 20.17 -40.17
N ALA A 18 -22.82 19.52 -39.04
CA ALA A 18 -22.65 18.10 -38.88
C ALA A 18 -23.78 17.23 -39.49
N CYS A 19 -24.95 17.82 -39.69
CA CYS A 19 -26.09 17.10 -40.24
C CYS A 19 -26.14 17.08 -41.79
N ALA A 20 -25.31 17.87 -42.47
CA ALA A 20 -25.37 18.00 -43.94
C ALA A 20 -24.40 17.07 -44.70
N LEU A 21 -23.46 16.45 -44.01
CA LEU A 21 -22.58 15.43 -44.57
C LEU A 21 -23.10 14.05 -44.09
N GLY A 22 -23.93 13.43 -44.89
CA GLY A 22 -24.37 12.03 -44.68
C GLY A 22 -23.21 11.06 -44.76
N VAL A 23 -22.33 11.10 -43.78
CA VAL A 23 -21.37 10.04 -43.54
C VAL A 23 -22.13 8.90 -42.86
N ALA A 24 -22.48 7.86 -43.62
CA ALA A 24 -22.88 6.61 -43.07
C ALA A 24 -21.69 6.13 -42.20
N ALA A 25 -21.73 6.46 -40.91
CA ALA A 25 -20.84 5.82 -39.93
C ALA A 25 -21.31 4.39 -39.82
N GLU A 26 -20.71 3.50 -40.62
CA GLU A 26 -20.74 2.08 -40.34
C GLU A 26 -20.17 1.93 -38.93
N ALA A 27 -21.07 1.73 -37.98
CA ALA A 27 -20.70 1.42 -36.62
C ALA A 27 -20.00 0.06 -36.65
N ALA A 28 -18.67 0.08 -36.82
CA ALA A 28 -17.85 -1.06 -36.55
C ALA A 28 -18.11 -1.40 -35.06
N ALA A 29 -18.94 -2.42 -34.85
CA ALA A 29 -19.13 -2.97 -33.51
C ALA A 29 -17.73 -3.26 -32.94
N PRO A 30 -17.41 -2.77 -31.73
CA PRO A 30 -16.13 -3.12 -31.12
C PRO A 30 -16.09 -4.65 -31.00
N SER A 31 -15.23 -5.28 -31.80
CA SER A 31 -14.89 -6.69 -31.64
C SER A 31 -14.25 -6.84 -30.25
N SER A 32 -15.09 -7.05 -29.24
CA SER A 32 -14.65 -7.42 -27.90
C SER A 32 -14.23 -8.89 -27.89
N ALA A 33 -13.25 -9.26 -28.69
CA ALA A 33 -12.44 -10.41 -28.38
C ALA A 33 -11.64 -10.01 -27.12
N GLN A 34 -12.29 -10.07 -25.95
CA GLN A 34 -11.59 -10.03 -24.68
C GLN A 34 -10.77 -11.31 -24.59
N THR A 35 -9.56 -11.26 -25.14
CA THR A 35 -8.56 -12.28 -24.86
C THR A 35 -8.32 -12.20 -23.36
N SER A 36 -8.89 -13.14 -22.60
CA SER A 36 -8.68 -13.18 -21.16
C SER A 36 -7.17 -13.25 -20.91
N ALA A 37 -6.65 -12.29 -20.16
CA ALA A 37 -5.23 -12.27 -19.82
C ALA A 37 -4.85 -13.62 -19.16
N PRO A 38 -3.65 -14.16 -19.46
CA PRO A 38 -3.20 -15.40 -18.85
C PRO A 38 -3.26 -15.27 -17.32
N ARG A 39 -3.71 -16.33 -16.66
CA ARG A 39 -3.78 -16.37 -15.20
C ARG A 39 -2.88 -17.48 -14.68
N ALA A 40 -2.29 -17.26 -13.53
CA ALA A 40 -1.49 -18.25 -12.83
C ALA A 40 -2.02 -18.47 -11.42
N ARG A 41 -2.03 -19.72 -10.98
CA ARG A 41 -2.41 -20.07 -9.62
C ARG A 41 -1.27 -19.78 -8.68
N VAL A 42 -1.57 -19.12 -7.56
CA VAL A 42 -0.63 -18.77 -6.50
C VAL A 42 -1.21 -19.18 -5.15
N ARG A 43 -0.35 -19.62 -4.24
CA ARG A 43 -0.69 -19.90 -2.85
C ARG A 43 0.18 -19.04 -1.93
N ILE A 44 -0.40 -18.09 -1.24
CA ILE A 44 0.29 -17.16 -0.33
C ILE A 44 -0.23 -17.39 1.08
N ASN A 45 0.67 -17.45 2.06
CA ASN A 45 0.28 -17.44 3.46
C ASN A 45 0.26 -15.97 3.93
N VAL A 46 -0.91 -15.44 4.26
CA VAL A 46 -1.08 -14.07 4.73
C VAL A 46 -1.55 -14.08 6.17
N ASN A 47 -0.75 -13.53 7.07
CA ASN A 47 -1.03 -13.48 8.52
C ASN A 47 -1.33 -14.87 9.13
N GLY A 48 -0.62 -15.90 8.66
CA GLY A 48 -0.79 -17.28 9.13
C GLY A 48 -1.96 -18.03 8.47
N VAL A 49 -2.68 -17.42 7.51
CA VAL A 49 -3.78 -18.05 6.77
C VAL A 49 -3.36 -18.28 5.32
N ALA A 50 -3.49 -19.53 4.84
CA ALA A 50 -3.16 -19.87 3.47
C ALA A 50 -4.30 -19.47 2.52
N HIS A 51 -3.99 -18.66 1.52
CA HIS A 51 -4.90 -18.24 0.47
C HIS A 51 -4.43 -18.76 -0.89
N THR A 52 -5.38 -19.26 -1.69
CA THR A 52 -5.11 -19.70 -3.07
C THR A 52 -5.95 -18.86 -4.02
N ALA A 53 -5.32 -18.31 -5.07
CA ALA A 53 -6.00 -17.48 -6.05
C ALA A 53 -5.43 -17.71 -7.45
N ASP A 54 -6.28 -17.52 -8.48
CA ASP A 54 -5.86 -17.45 -9.88
C ASP A 54 -5.75 -15.97 -10.25
N LEU A 55 -4.52 -15.49 -10.48
CA LEU A 55 -4.20 -14.07 -10.66
C LEU A 55 -3.60 -13.81 -12.03
N GLU A 56 -3.85 -12.62 -12.56
CA GLU A 56 -3.06 -12.10 -13.69
C GLU A 56 -1.64 -11.78 -13.21
N PRO A 57 -0.59 -12.03 -14.04
CA PRO A 57 0.80 -11.83 -13.63
C PRO A 57 1.15 -10.41 -13.16
N ARG A 58 0.40 -9.40 -13.62
CA ARG A 58 0.60 -7.99 -13.28
C ARG A 58 0.00 -7.54 -11.93
N VAL A 59 -0.76 -8.39 -11.25
CA VAL A 59 -1.39 -8.05 -9.97
C VAL A 59 -0.30 -7.84 -8.92
N THR A 60 -0.25 -6.65 -8.32
CA THR A 60 0.65 -6.36 -7.22
C THR A 60 0.18 -7.04 -5.94
N LEU A 61 1.10 -7.28 -5.01
CA LEU A 61 0.75 -7.79 -3.69
C LEU A 61 -0.21 -6.83 -2.98
N LEU A 62 0.00 -5.52 -3.13
CA LEU A 62 -0.87 -4.49 -2.55
C LEU A 62 -2.31 -4.61 -3.05
N ASP A 63 -2.52 -4.70 -4.37
CA ASP A 63 -3.85 -4.86 -4.95
C ASP A 63 -4.49 -6.19 -4.55
N TYR A 64 -3.69 -7.26 -4.45
CA TYR A 64 -4.17 -8.56 -3.98
C TYR A 64 -4.67 -8.49 -2.52
N LEU A 65 -3.90 -7.87 -1.62
CA LEU A 65 -4.29 -7.70 -0.22
C LEU A 65 -5.61 -6.90 -0.09
N HIS A 66 -5.74 -5.81 -0.85
CA HIS A 66 -6.94 -4.95 -0.82
C HIS A 66 -8.15 -5.60 -1.48
N ASP A 67 -8.02 -5.97 -2.76
CA ASP A 67 -9.17 -6.29 -3.62
C ASP A 67 -9.66 -7.72 -3.42
N ARG A 68 -8.80 -8.62 -2.93
CA ARG A 68 -9.13 -10.03 -2.77
C ARG A 68 -9.25 -10.48 -1.32
N LEU A 69 -8.46 -9.88 -0.41
CA LEU A 69 -8.45 -10.27 0.99
C LEU A 69 -9.10 -9.24 1.91
N ALA A 70 -9.49 -8.07 1.40
CA ALA A 70 -10.04 -6.94 2.17
C ALA A 70 -9.12 -6.48 3.32
N LEU A 71 -7.80 -6.74 3.21
CA LEU A 71 -6.79 -6.28 4.15
C LEU A 71 -6.32 -4.87 3.75
N THR A 72 -7.07 -3.87 4.19
CA THR A 72 -6.90 -2.47 3.76
C THR A 72 -5.93 -1.67 4.61
N GLY A 73 -5.40 -2.23 5.69
CA GLY A 73 -4.41 -1.58 6.56
C GLY A 73 -3.09 -1.30 5.88
N THR A 74 -2.72 -2.08 4.86
CA THR A 74 -1.55 -1.81 4.01
C THR A 74 -1.92 -0.74 2.98
N HIS A 75 -1.68 0.55 3.26
CA HIS A 75 -2.20 1.65 2.45
C HIS A 75 -1.48 1.85 1.10
N LYS A 76 -2.23 2.25 0.07
CA LYS A 76 -1.69 2.65 -1.23
C LYS A 76 -1.36 4.16 -1.23
N GLY A 77 -0.09 4.53 -0.94
CA GLY A 77 0.38 5.91 -0.98
C GLY A 77 0.84 6.32 -2.38
N CYS A 78 2.14 6.21 -2.67
CA CYS A 78 2.72 6.62 -3.96
C CYS A 78 2.48 5.62 -5.10
N ASN A 79 2.34 4.35 -4.81
CA ASN A 79 2.24 3.23 -5.76
C ASN A 79 3.48 3.05 -6.66
N GLU A 80 4.64 3.56 -6.23
CA GLU A 80 5.91 3.55 -6.97
C GLU A 80 7.13 3.23 -6.09
N GLY A 81 6.91 2.67 -4.88
CA GLY A 81 7.97 2.26 -3.96
C GLY A 81 8.67 3.36 -3.19
N ALA A 82 8.28 4.64 -3.34
CA ALA A 82 9.00 5.78 -2.78
C ALA A 82 8.63 6.11 -1.31
N CYS A 83 7.38 5.84 -0.88
CA CYS A 83 6.88 6.35 0.41
C CYS A 83 6.88 5.34 1.55
N GLY A 84 7.02 4.06 1.30
CA GLY A 84 7.01 3.00 2.32
C GLY A 84 5.68 2.75 3.04
N THR A 85 4.60 3.46 2.70
CA THR A 85 3.28 3.31 3.34
C THR A 85 2.70 1.89 3.16
N CYS A 86 3.04 1.23 2.07
CA CYS A 86 2.61 -0.13 1.74
C CYS A 86 3.60 -1.22 2.21
N THR A 87 4.49 -0.92 3.16
CA THR A 87 5.45 -1.90 3.66
C THR A 87 4.73 -3.09 4.33
N VAL A 88 5.14 -4.29 3.97
CA VAL A 88 4.78 -5.58 4.57
C VAL A 88 6.05 -6.35 4.89
N LEU A 89 5.95 -7.42 5.70
CA LEU A 89 7.02 -8.39 5.83
C LEU A 89 6.75 -9.58 4.90
N ILE A 90 7.74 -9.96 4.11
CA ILE A 90 7.72 -11.19 3.33
C ILE A 90 8.87 -12.05 3.84
N ASP A 91 8.54 -13.20 4.43
CA ASP A 91 9.50 -14.07 5.15
C ASP A 91 10.35 -13.27 6.15
N GLY A 92 9.70 -12.36 6.89
CA GLY A 92 10.33 -11.51 7.91
C GLY A 92 11.11 -10.30 7.36
N LYS A 93 11.20 -10.10 6.04
CA LYS A 93 11.93 -8.98 5.43
C LYS A 93 10.99 -7.89 4.94
N ARG A 94 11.36 -6.62 5.15
CA ARG A 94 10.60 -5.46 4.66
C ARG A 94 10.54 -5.41 3.14
N MET A 95 9.35 -5.32 2.60
CA MET A 95 9.11 -5.18 1.16
C MET A 95 7.98 -4.19 0.89
N ASN A 96 8.09 -3.45 -0.21
CA ASN A 96 7.02 -2.56 -0.69
C ASN A 96 6.00 -3.37 -1.50
N ALA A 97 4.82 -3.58 -0.96
CA ALA A 97 3.78 -4.39 -1.59
C ALA A 97 3.32 -3.82 -2.96
N CYS A 98 3.44 -2.52 -3.19
CA CYS A 98 3.10 -1.89 -4.48
C CYS A 98 4.08 -2.24 -5.62
N LEU A 99 5.31 -2.65 -5.32
CA LEU A 99 6.31 -3.09 -6.30
C LEU A 99 6.51 -4.60 -6.34
N THR A 100 5.90 -5.33 -5.42
CA THR A 100 5.97 -6.79 -5.36
C THR A 100 4.79 -7.38 -6.12
N LEU A 101 5.04 -8.25 -7.09
CA LEU A 101 3.96 -8.98 -7.75
C LEU A 101 3.45 -10.10 -6.84
N ALA A 102 2.12 -10.28 -6.77
CA ALA A 102 1.52 -11.32 -5.93
C ALA A 102 2.05 -12.73 -6.29
N LEU A 103 2.32 -13.00 -7.57
CA LEU A 103 2.90 -14.28 -8.01
C LEU A 103 4.31 -14.53 -7.46
N GLN A 104 5.08 -13.50 -7.12
CA GLN A 104 6.41 -13.65 -6.49
C GLN A 104 6.31 -14.09 -5.02
N CYS A 105 5.11 -14.05 -4.45
CA CYS A 105 4.84 -14.48 -3.08
C CYS A 105 4.32 -15.92 -3.00
N ASP A 106 4.36 -16.69 -4.10
CA ASP A 106 3.94 -18.09 -4.09
C ASP A 106 4.76 -18.90 -3.08
N GLY A 107 4.07 -19.60 -2.18
CA GLY A 107 4.67 -20.37 -1.09
C GLY A 107 5.28 -19.55 0.05
N ARG A 108 5.17 -18.22 0.02
CA ARG A 108 5.81 -17.33 1.01
C ARG A 108 4.84 -16.89 2.11
N GLU A 109 5.43 -16.47 3.23
CA GLU A 109 4.73 -15.86 4.37
C GLU A 109 4.70 -14.35 4.21
N VAL A 110 3.49 -13.76 4.25
CA VAL A 110 3.28 -12.31 4.21
C VAL A 110 2.65 -11.87 5.53
N THR A 111 3.28 -10.93 6.22
CA THR A 111 2.71 -10.33 7.43
C THR A 111 2.36 -8.86 7.14
N THR A 112 1.10 -8.51 7.36
CA THR A 112 0.59 -7.14 7.30
C THR A 112 0.39 -6.58 8.71
N VAL A 113 0.05 -5.30 8.81
CA VAL A 113 -0.18 -4.64 10.12
C VAL A 113 -1.31 -5.31 10.91
N GLU A 114 -2.30 -5.88 10.23
CA GLU A 114 -3.41 -6.62 10.85
C GLU A 114 -2.94 -7.93 11.50
N GLY A 115 -1.90 -8.55 10.95
CA GLY A 115 -1.36 -9.82 11.47
C GLY A 115 -0.42 -9.68 12.66
N LEU A 116 -0.11 -8.46 13.09
CA LEU A 116 0.77 -8.24 14.25
C LEU A 116 0.06 -8.46 15.59
N ALA A 117 -1.20 -8.04 15.70
CA ALA A 117 -2.00 -8.27 16.90
C ALA A 117 -2.40 -9.74 17.01
N ARG A 118 -2.32 -10.31 18.23
CA ARG A 118 -2.66 -11.71 18.50
C ARG A 118 -3.56 -11.78 19.73
N ASP A 119 -4.58 -12.62 19.67
CA ASP A 119 -5.51 -12.87 20.78
C ASP A 119 -6.11 -11.58 21.38
N GLY A 120 -6.44 -10.61 20.51
CA GLY A 120 -6.98 -9.32 20.94
C GLY A 120 -5.97 -8.38 21.61
N LYS A 121 -4.67 -8.75 21.63
CA LYS A 121 -3.60 -7.93 22.20
C LYS A 121 -2.77 -7.30 21.10
N LEU A 122 -2.54 -6.00 21.22
CA LEU A 122 -1.68 -5.26 20.32
C LEU A 122 -0.22 -5.76 20.43
N HIS A 123 0.48 -5.76 19.31
CA HIS A 123 1.92 -5.97 19.31
C HIS A 123 2.60 -4.81 20.07
N PRO A 124 3.73 -5.04 20.79
CA PRO A 124 4.42 -3.98 21.55
C PRO A 124 4.71 -2.71 20.73
N VAL A 125 5.03 -2.86 19.43
CA VAL A 125 5.23 -1.72 18.52
C VAL A 125 3.92 -0.96 18.31
N GLN A 126 2.80 -1.63 18.07
CA GLN A 126 1.49 -0.98 17.92
C GLN A 126 1.12 -0.20 19.17
N GLN A 127 1.32 -0.80 20.36
CA GLN A 127 1.05 -0.14 21.62
C GLN A 127 1.96 1.09 21.83
N ALA A 128 3.26 0.98 21.53
CA ALA A 128 4.19 2.10 21.68
C ALA A 128 3.85 3.26 20.73
N PHE A 129 3.34 2.99 19.53
CA PHE A 129 2.87 4.03 18.61
C PHE A 129 1.68 4.80 19.17
N ILE A 130 0.78 4.14 19.92
CA ILE A 130 -0.33 4.79 20.63
C ILE A 130 0.20 5.62 21.79
N ASP A 131 1.04 5.04 22.64
CA ASP A 131 1.55 5.66 23.85
C ASP A 131 2.42 6.90 23.59
N GLN A 132 3.08 6.96 22.43
CA GLN A 132 3.96 8.06 22.02
C GLN A 132 3.31 9.03 21.03
N ASP A 133 2.01 8.92 20.77
CA ASP A 133 1.30 9.72 19.75
C ASP A 133 2.04 9.73 18.38
N ALA A 134 2.57 8.58 17.97
CA ALA A 134 3.47 8.45 16.81
C ALA A 134 2.73 8.52 15.46
N PHE A 135 1.58 9.17 15.41
CA PHE A 135 0.77 9.39 14.21
C PHE A 135 -0.11 10.64 14.37
N GLN A 136 -0.53 11.21 13.22
CA GLN A 136 -1.57 12.23 13.14
C GLN A 136 -2.69 11.76 12.22
N CYS A 137 -2.52 11.86 10.89
CA CYS A 137 -3.53 11.40 9.94
C CYS A 137 -3.67 9.87 9.87
N GLY A 138 -2.70 9.12 10.35
CA GLY A 138 -2.71 7.65 10.37
C GLY A 138 -2.30 6.98 9.06
N TYR A 139 -2.21 7.70 7.93
CA TYR A 139 -2.06 7.09 6.62
C TYR A 139 -0.74 6.32 6.43
N CYS A 140 0.39 6.83 6.92
CA CYS A 140 1.68 6.15 6.85
C CYS A 140 1.90 5.15 8.00
N THR A 141 1.03 5.12 9.00
CA THR A 141 1.27 4.46 10.29
C THR A 141 1.44 2.95 10.15
N SER A 142 0.66 2.30 9.30
CA SER A 142 0.80 0.86 9.03
C SER A 142 2.19 0.49 8.52
N GLY A 143 2.68 1.21 7.51
CA GLY A 143 4.02 1.01 6.96
C GLY A 143 5.12 1.33 7.99
N GLN A 144 4.94 2.39 8.79
CA GLN A 144 5.86 2.74 9.88
C GLN A 144 5.94 1.63 10.93
N ILE A 145 4.80 1.08 11.37
CA ILE A 145 4.74 -0.02 12.35
C ILE A 145 5.44 -1.27 11.82
N ILE A 146 5.16 -1.69 10.58
CA ILE A 146 5.82 -2.86 9.98
C ILE A 146 7.33 -2.64 9.86
N SER A 147 7.76 -1.46 9.42
CA SER A 147 9.18 -1.11 9.33
C SER A 147 9.85 -1.06 10.71
N ALA A 148 9.14 -0.59 11.75
CA ALA A 148 9.63 -0.59 13.12
C ALA A 148 9.82 -2.01 13.66
N VAL A 149 8.89 -2.94 13.38
CA VAL A 149 9.03 -4.35 13.74
C VAL A 149 10.31 -4.93 13.14
N ALA A 150 10.55 -4.71 11.84
CA ALA A 150 11.76 -5.19 11.18
C ALA A 150 13.02 -4.52 11.73
N CYS A 151 13.01 -3.20 11.95
CA CYS A 151 14.13 -2.45 12.53
C CYS A 151 14.57 -3.05 13.88
N ILE A 152 13.61 -3.38 14.75
CA ILE A 152 13.88 -4.01 16.05
C ILE A 152 14.40 -5.44 15.86
N GLN A 153 13.80 -6.23 14.98
CA GLN A 153 14.23 -7.62 14.71
C GLN A 153 15.63 -7.69 14.11
N GLU A 154 15.98 -6.73 13.28
CA GLU A 154 17.30 -6.59 12.66
C GLU A 154 18.35 -6.02 13.63
N GLY A 155 17.95 -5.55 14.82
CA GLY A 155 18.83 -5.06 15.90
C GLY A 155 19.25 -3.60 15.74
N HIS A 156 18.64 -2.82 14.85
CA HIS A 156 19.00 -1.43 14.56
C HIS A 156 18.31 -0.42 15.48
N VAL A 157 18.51 -0.60 16.79
CA VAL A 157 17.89 0.19 17.86
C VAL A 157 18.90 0.64 18.91
N GLY A 158 20.20 0.71 18.56
CA GLY A 158 21.26 1.13 19.46
C GLY A 158 21.25 2.62 19.77
N SER A 159 20.65 3.44 18.91
CA SER A 159 20.48 4.89 19.11
C SER A 159 19.31 5.42 18.29
N GLU A 160 18.79 6.59 18.67
CA GLU A 160 17.77 7.28 17.87
C GLU A 160 18.27 7.62 16.45
N ALA A 161 19.54 7.92 16.28
CA ALA A 161 20.13 8.22 14.96
C ALA A 161 20.08 6.97 14.06
N GLU A 162 20.40 5.81 14.59
CA GLU A 162 20.32 4.55 13.89
C GLU A 162 18.86 4.21 13.52
N VAL A 163 17.92 4.37 14.46
CA VAL A 163 16.49 4.19 14.17
C VAL A 163 16.03 5.10 13.04
N ARG A 164 16.40 6.40 13.06
CA ARG A 164 16.03 7.34 11.98
C ARG A 164 16.59 6.91 10.63
N GLU A 165 17.82 6.42 10.60
CA GLU A 165 18.43 5.91 9.36
C GLU A 165 17.66 4.70 8.82
N TRP A 166 17.42 3.71 9.66
CA TRP A 166 16.73 2.48 9.26
C TRP A 166 15.24 2.67 8.94
N MET A 167 14.61 3.71 9.49
CA MET A 167 13.23 4.08 9.21
C MET A 167 13.09 5.07 8.03
N SER A 168 14.19 5.52 7.42
CA SER A 168 14.21 6.58 6.40
C SER A 168 13.42 6.25 5.12
N GLY A 169 13.20 4.95 4.84
CA GLY A 169 12.37 4.49 3.72
C GLY A 169 10.86 4.71 3.88
N ASN A 170 10.41 5.22 5.04
CA ASN A 170 9.00 5.44 5.34
C ASN A 170 8.71 6.93 5.55
N LEU A 171 7.96 7.54 4.64
CA LEU A 171 7.63 8.97 4.68
C LEU A 171 6.39 9.25 5.54
N CYS A 172 6.47 10.30 6.38
CA CYS A 172 5.35 10.85 7.12
C CYS A 172 5.14 12.32 6.72
N ARG A 173 4.02 12.63 6.05
CA ARG A 173 3.73 14.01 5.62
C ARG A 173 3.33 14.92 6.79
N CYS A 174 2.88 14.35 7.91
CA CYS A 174 2.56 15.06 9.14
C CYS A 174 3.81 15.37 10.00
N SER A 175 4.98 14.90 9.60
CA SER A 175 6.26 15.10 10.30
C SER A 175 6.33 14.52 11.72
N CYS A 176 5.64 13.39 11.98
CA CYS A 176 5.68 12.71 13.27
C CYS A 176 6.97 11.93 13.54
N TYR A 177 8.07 12.22 12.83
CA TYR A 177 9.33 11.48 12.93
C TYR A 177 9.91 11.40 14.35
N PRO A 178 9.89 12.47 15.19
CA PRO A 178 10.39 12.35 16.56
C PRO A 178 9.60 11.34 17.39
N GLN A 179 8.25 11.38 17.31
CA GLN A 179 7.36 10.47 18.03
C GLN A 179 7.49 9.02 17.51
N ILE A 180 7.64 8.85 16.19
CA ILE A 180 7.89 7.53 15.59
C ILE A 180 9.21 6.95 16.10
N THR A 181 10.28 7.75 16.14
CA THR A 181 11.58 7.32 16.68
C THR A 181 11.45 6.93 18.16
N ALA A 182 10.77 7.74 18.97
CA ALA A 182 10.51 7.44 20.38
C ALA A 182 9.71 6.14 20.55
N ALA A 183 8.68 5.93 19.74
CA ALA A 183 7.87 4.71 19.77
C ALA A 183 8.70 3.44 19.42
N VAL A 184 9.59 3.52 18.44
CA VAL A 184 10.47 2.40 18.08
C VAL A 184 11.42 2.06 19.24
N MET A 185 12.04 3.07 19.86
CA MET A 185 12.94 2.89 21.00
C MET A 185 12.21 2.29 22.21
N ASP A 186 11.02 2.81 22.55
CA ASP A 186 10.19 2.30 23.63
C ASP A 186 9.76 0.85 23.38
N ALA A 187 9.30 0.52 22.16
CA ALA A 187 8.94 -0.84 21.79
C ALA A 187 10.12 -1.81 21.92
N ALA A 188 11.30 -1.40 21.48
CA ALA A 188 12.52 -2.20 21.58
C ALA A 188 12.86 -2.54 23.04
N GLU A 189 12.76 -1.55 23.96
CA GLU A 189 12.97 -1.80 25.39
C GLU A 189 11.93 -2.75 25.99
N ARG A 190 10.65 -2.58 25.65
CA ARG A 190 9.57 -3.47 26.10
C ARG A 190 9.81 -4.91 25.66
N MET A 191 10.16 -5.11 24.39
CA MET A 191 10.43 -6.43 23.83
C MET A 191 11.66 -7.08 24.46
N LYS A 192 12.74 -6.33 24.70
CA LYS A 192 13.93 -6.81 25.41
C LYS A 192 13.60 -7.27 26.84
N LYS A 193 12.81 -6.47 27.59
CA LYS A 193 12.38 -6.83 28.95
C LYS A 193 11.48 -8.06 28.98
N ALA A 194 10.65 -8.25 27.96
CA ALA A 194 9.79 -9.44 27.83
C ALA A 194 10.59 -10.72 27.50
N GLY A 195 11.56 -10.63 26.58
CA GLY A 195 12.42 -11.76 26.20
C GLY A 195 13.45 -12.16 27.26
N GLY A 196 13.82 -11.27 28.15
CA GLY A 196 14.76 -11.57 29.25
C GLY A 196 14.12 -12.22 30.48
N ARG A 197 12.84 -12.55 30.48
CA ARG A 197 12.08 -13.20 31.56
C ARG A 197 11.77 -14.69 31.30
N SER A 198 12.38 -15.30 30.28
CA SER A 198 12.23 -16.75 29.98
C SER A 198 13.45 -17.55 30.46
#